data_ed85cfebdfef6ecb13cc6698517ed066
#
_entry.id   ed85cfebdfef6ecb13cc6698517ed066
#
_cell.length_a   1.000
_cell.length_b   1.000
_cell.length_c   1.000
_cell.angle_alpha   90.00
_cell.angle_beta   90.00
_cell.angle_gamma   90.00
#
_symmetry.space_group_name_H-M   'P 1'
#
loop_
_entity.id
_entity.type
_entity.pdbx_description
1 polymer ?
#
loop_
_entity_poly.entity_id
_entity_poly.type
_entity_poly.pdbx_seq_one_letter_code
_entity_poly.pdbx_strand_id
1 'polypeptide(L)'
;MSSREEVLSLLRGEEGFLSGQDLSRRLGLTRAAVWKAVDALRGEGYEIEARTGLGYRLLAAPDLMTEAEIRSFLAETRVVGRELRCFQELDSTNNYLKAWTGGPDGAAVTAESQTAGRGRMDRSFQSPRGQGIYLSVLLRPGLPPDRLPPVTALAGVAVCTAVERVCGVRPGLKWPNDPVLNGKKLCGILTEMSLEAETGRVQSLVLGIGINVGQRPEDFAPEVREVATSLLQVLGKRVSRPRLTAALLEELDKAYAALLAGDLSAYRAAYRRDCVNLGKTVQLIPFGGGERETARAVDVDEEFSLVVRGADGRERTVRSGEVSVRGLWGYTE
;
A
#
# COMPACT_ATOMS: atom_id res chain seq x y z
N MET A 1 -9.46 -0.14 22.82
CA MET A 1 -10.39 -0.83 21.89
C MET A 1 -11.82 -0.73 22.42
N SER A 2 -12.80 -0.60 21.57
CA SER A 2 -14.21 -0.62 21.97
C SER A 2 -14.67 -2.06 22.22
N SER A 3 -15.73 -2.26 23.01
CA SER A 3 -16.28 -3.60 23.24
C SER A 3 -16.65 -4.34 21.94
N ARG A 4 -16.99 -3.63 20.85
CA ARG A 4 -17.24 -4.21 19.52
C ARG A 4 -15.99 -4.79 18.91
N GLU A 5 -14.89 -4.04 18.94
CA GLU A 5 -13.60 -4.45 18.39
C GLU A 5 -13.04 -5.68 19.11
N GLU A 6 -13.21 -5.72 20.43
CA GLU A 6 -12.78 -6.85 21.25
C GLU A 6 -13.59 -8.11 20.96
N VAL A 7 -14.93 -7.98 20.84
CA VAL A 7 -15.81 -9.09 20.46
C VAL A 7 -15.48 -9.59 19.06
N LEU A 8 -15.29 -8.67 18.08
CA LEU A 8 -14.92 -9.02 16.71
C LEU A 8 -13.58 -9.76 16.64
N SER A 9 -12.58 -9.29 17.38
CA SER A 9 -11.26 -9.92 17.46
C SER A 9 -11.33 -11.36 17.94
N LEU A 10 -12.11 -11.63 19.00
CA LEU A 10 -12.30 -12.99 19.51
C LEU A 10 -13.06 -13.88 18.51
N LEU A 11 -14.12 -13.36 17.88
CA LEU A 11 -14.90 -14.12 16.89
C LEU A 11 -14.08 -14.49 15.66
N ARG A 12 -13.07 -13.68 15.29
CA ARG A 12 -12.15 -13.97 14.17
C ARG A 12 -11.08 -15.00 14.51
N GLY A 13 -10.66 -15.04 15.76
CA GLY A 13 -9.65 -15.99 16.23
C GLY A 13 -10.14 -17.43 16.39
N GLU A 14 -11.44 -17.67 16.22
CA GLU A 14 -12.07 -18.98 16.45
C GLU A 14 -12.82 -19.44 15.18
N GLU A 15 -12.54 -20.66 14.75
CA GLU A 15 -13.25 -21.27 13.61
C GLU A 15 -14.67 -21.76 13.97
N GLY A 16 -15.01 -21.83 15.26
CA GLY A 16 -16.24 -22.36 15.80
C GLY A 16 -17.16 -21.32 16.45
N PHE A 17 -18.10 -21.82 17.23
CA PHE A 17 -18.96 -20.97 18.04
C PHE A 17 -18.29 -20.59 19.36
N LEU A 18 -18.35 -19.32 19.72
CA LEU A 18 -17.99 -18.80 21.04
C LEU A 18 -19.25 -18.53 21.84
N SER A 19 -19.34 -19.11 23.03
CA SER A 19 -20.49 -18.85 23.89
C SER A 19 -20.50 -17.40 24.39
N GLY A 20 -21.70 -16.81 24.56
CA GLY A 20 -21.81 -15.48 25.12
C GLY A 20 -21.22 -15.38 26.55
N GLN A 21 -21.11 -16.50 27.26
CA GLN A 21 -20.47 -16.56 28.57
C GLN A 21 -18.93 -16.52 28.45
N ASP A 22 -18.34 -17.20 27.46
CA ASP A 22 -16.90 -17.16 27.24
C ASP A 22 -16.46 -15.79 26.78
N LEU A 23 -17.21 -15.16 25.88
CA LEU A 23 -16.98 -13.77 25.46
C LEU A 23 -17.03 -12.81 26.65
N SER A 24 -18.10 -12.94 27.50
CA SER A 24 -18.24 -12.14 28.72
C SER A 24 -17.05 -12.31 29.67
N ARG A 25 -16.62 -13.54 29.89
CA ARG A 25 -15.50 -13.86 30.80
C ARG A 25 -14.16 -13.37 30.27
N ARG A 26 -13.86 -13.59 28.96
CA ARG A 26 -12.59 -13.19 28.35
C ARG A 26 -12.44 -11.68 28.27
N LEU A 27 -13.54 -10.94 28.07
CA LEU A 27 -13.55 -9.49 27.88
C LEU A 27 -13.93 -8.69 29.13
N GLY A 28 -14.32 -9.33 30.22
CA GLY A 28 -14.83 -8.64 31.41
C GLY A 28 -16.16 -7.90 31.17
N LEU A 29 -16.92 -8.29 30.15
CA LEU A 29 -18.19 -7.67 29.76
C LEU A 29 -19.41 -8.42 30.32
N THR A 30 -20.54 -7.74 30.47
CA THR A 30 -21.81 -8.41 30.74
C THR A 30 -22.34 -9.10 29.48
N ARG A 31 -23.18 -10.15 29.64
CA ARG A 31 -23.83 -10.79 28.48
C ARG A 31 -24.66 -9.83 27.64
N ALA A 32 -25.31 -8.83 28.27
CA ALA A 32 -26.05 -7.79 27.58
C ALA A 32 -25.13 -6.89 26.75
N ALA A 33 -23.94 -6.58 27.25
CA ALA A 33 -22.93 -5.82 26.50
C ALA A 33 -22.39 -6.61 25.28
N VAL A 34 -22.13 -7.92 25.44
CA VAL A 34 -21.75 -8.80 24.33
C VAL A 34 -22.85 -8.85 23.27
N TRP A 35 -24.13 -9.01 23.67
CA TRP A 35 -25.25 -9.02 22.76
C TRP A 35 -25.36 -7.69 21.97
N LYS A 36 -25.25 -6.55 22.65
CA LYS A 36 -25.27 -5.23 22.02
C LYS A 36 -24.10 -5.05 21.03
N ALA A 37 -22.93 -5.55 21.38
CA ALA A 37 -21.76 -5.50 20.47
C ALA A 37 -21.99 -6.34 19.22
N VAL A 38 -22.52 -7.57 19.35
CA VAL A 38 -22.87 -8.43 18.21
C VAL A 38 -23.96 -7.81 17.34
N ASP A 39 -24.98 -7.22 17.95
CA ASP A 39 -26.09 -6.56 17.23
C ASP A 39 -25.58 -5.33 16.44
N ALA A 40 -24.71 -4.54 17.06
CA ALA A 40 -24.06 -3.41 16.37
C ALA A 40 -23.20 -3.88 15.19
N LEU A 41 -22.39 -4.94 15.35
CA LEU A 41 -21.61 -5.53 14.28
C LEU A 41 -22.49 -6.02 13.12
N ARG A 42 -23.63 -6.66 13.42
CA ARG A 42 -24.60 -7.03 12.37
C ARG A 42 -25.15 -5.83 11.62
N GLY A 43 -25.45 -4.74 12.35
CA GLY A 43 -25.85 -3.46 11.75
C GLY A 43 -24.76 -2.84 10.85
N GLU A 44 -23.50 -3.16 11.09
CA GLU A 44 -22.35 -2.74 10.28
C GLU A 44 -22.08 -3.70 9.10
N GLY A 45 -22.90 -4.76 8.92
CA GLY A 45 -22.82 -5.69 7.79
C GLY A 45 -22.03 -6.97 8.05
N TYR A 46 -21.65 -7.26 9.31
CA TYR A 46 -21.06 -8.55 9.66
C TYR A 46 -22.10 -9.65 9.67
N GLU A 47 -21.81 -10.77 9.02
CA GLU A 47 -22.65 -11.95 9.09
C GLU A 47 -22.24 -12.78 10.32
N ILE A 48 -22.98 -12.62 11.41
CA ILE A 48 -22.73 -13.35 12.66
C ILE A 48 -23.91 -14.30 12.92
N GLU A 49 -23.64 -15.60 12.84
CA GLU A 49 -24.59 -16.63 13.22
C GLU A 49 -24.71 -16.70 14.75
N ALA A 50 -25.94 -16.83 15.25
CA ALA A 50 -26.20 -17.11 16.64
C ALA A 50 -26.98 -18.42 16.75
N ARG A 51 -26.48 -19.36 17.56
CA ARG A 51 -27.18 -20.64 17.88
C ARG A 51 -27.38 -20.77 19.37
N THR A 52 -28.62 -21.06 19.74
CA THR A 52 -28.97 -21.31 21.14
C THR A 52 -28.12 -22.46 21.70
N GLY A 53 -27.51 -22.25 22.87
CA GLY A 53 -26.62 -23.22 23.51
C GLY A 53 -25.19 -23.27 23.01
N LEU A 54 -24.89 -22.75 21.81
CA LEU A 54 -23.54 -22.71 21.24
C LEU A 54 -22.90 -21.30 21.29
N GLY A 55 -23.69 -20.26 21.05
CA GLY A 55 -23.20 -18.88 21.05
C GLY A 55 -23.15 -18.24 19.67
N TYR A 56 -22.06 -17.53 19.37
CA TYR A 56 -21.87 -16.72 18.17
C TYR A 56 -20.72 -17.23 17.31
N ARG A 57 -20.87 -17.17 15.99
CA ARG A 57 -19.83 -17.48 15.01
C ARG A 57 -19.84 -16.45 13.90
N LEU A 58 -18.69 -15.88 13.57
CA LEU A 58 -18.52 -15.00 12.42
C LEU A 58 -18.51 -15.83 11.14
N LEU A 59 -19.43 -15.55 10.21
CA LEU A 59 -19.52 -16.20 8.90
C LEU A 59 -18.82 -15.39 7.83
N ALA A 60 -19.10 -14.06 7.81
CA ALA A 60 -18.48 -13.14 6.86
C ALA A 60 -18.32 -11.75 7.49
N ALA A 61 -17.29 -11.04 7.05
CA ALA A 61 -17.04 -9.66 7.40
C ALA A 61 -17.19 -8.79 6.16
N PRO A 62 -17.75 -7.56 6.28
CA PRO A 62 -17.81 -6.63 5.17
C PRO A 62 -16.39 -6.15 4.82
N ASP A 63 -16.17 -5.85 3.53
CA ASP A 63 -14.89 -5.30 3.06
C ASP A 63 -14.85 -3.77 3.29
N LEU A 64 -14.75 -3.36 4.56
CA LEU A 64 -14.75 -1.97 5.00
C LEU A 64 -13.36 -1.52 5.45
N MET A 65 -12.92 -0.37 4.96
CA MET A 65 -11.64 0.25 5.35
C MET A 65 -11.82 1.07 6.64
N THR A 66 -12.15 0.37 7.74
CA THR A 66 -12.23 0.97 9.08
C THR A 66 -11.00 0.61 9.91
N GLU A 67 -10.71 1.44 10.92
CA GLU A 67 -9.61 1.16 11.84
C GLU A 67 -9.78 -0.21 12.52
N ALA A 68 -10.99 -0.53 12.99
CA ALA A 68 -11.31 -1.80 13.63
C ALA A 68 -11.02 -3.00 12.72
N GLU A 69 -11.43 -2.90 11.44
CA GLU A 69 -11.18 -3.96 10.46
C GLU A 69 -9.70 -4.15 10.19
N ILE A 70 -8.97 -3.07 9.93
CA ILE A 70 -7.53 -3.15 9.64
C ILE A 70 -6.78 -3.68 10.86
N ARG A 71 -7.05 -3.14 12.06
CA ARG A 71 -6.40 -3.59 13.30
C ARG A 71 -6.68 -5.04 13.66
N SER A 72 -7.81 -5.58 13.26
CA SER A 72 -8.13 -7.00 13.51
C SER A 72 -7.22 -7.98 12.75
N PHE A 73 -6.51 -7.51 11.72
CA PHE A 73 -5.52 -8.27 10.95
C PHE A 73 -4.09 -7.81 11.18
N LEU A 74 -3.92 -6.61 11.78
CA LEU A 74 -2.61 -5.98 11.96
C LEU A 74 -1.89 -6.62 13.16
N ALA A 75 -0.72 -7.19 12.91
CA ALA A 75 0.20 -7.55 13.97
C ALA A 75 0.82 -6.31 14.62
N GLU A 76 1.56 -6.49 15.69
CA GLU A 76 2.25 -5.37 16.34
C GLU A 76 3.32 -4.78 15.40
N THR A 77 3.21 -3.47 15.15
CA THR A 77 4.19 -2.69 14.43
C THR A 77 4.98 -1.78 15.38
N ARG A 78 6.21 -1.42 15.01
CA ARG A 78 7.08 -0.57 15.86
C ARG A 78 6.74 0.90 15.70
N VAL A 79 6.52 1.35 14.48
CA VAL A 79 6.32 2.75 14.10
C VAL A 79 5.13 2.90 13.16
N VAL A 80 5.18 2.26 11.99
CA VAL A 80 4.18 2.46 10.93
C VAL A 80 2.84 1.85 11.30
N GLY A 81 1.77 2.65 11.21
CA GLY A 81 0.40 2.21 11.47
C GLY A 81 0.00 2.16 12.95
N ARG A 82 0.88 2.57 13.89
CA ARG A 82 0.48 2.70 15.30
C ARG A 82 -0.62 3.74 15.49
N GLU A 83 -0.47 4.89 14.86
CA GLU A 83 -1.56 5.85 14.66
C GLU A 83 -2.18 5.59 13.29
N LEU A 84 -3.44 5.16 13.25
CA LEU A 84 -4.18 4.85 12.03
C LEU A 84 -5.48 5.64 12.01
N ARG A 85 -5.75 6.36 10.93
CA ARG A 85 -7.01 7.07 10.70
C ARG A 85 -7.67 6.61 9.41
N CYS A 86 -8.95 6.31 9.50
CA CYS A 86 -9.75 5.82 8.39
C CYS A 86 -10.89 6.81 8.08
N PHE A 87 -11.03 7.18 6.83
CA PHE A 87 -12.02 8.16 6.37
C PHE A 87 -12.94 7.54 5.32
N GLN A 88 -14.19 8.01 5.28
CA GLN A 88 -15.11 7.63 4.21
C GLN A 88 -14.75 8.30 2.88
N GLU A 89 -14.28 9.56 2.96
CA GLU A 89 -13.85 10.33 1.81
C GLU A 89 -12.83 11.39 2.23
N LEU A 90 -11.83 11.62 1.41
CA LEU A 90 -10.89 12.74 1.48
C LEU A 90 -10.68 13.31 0.07
N ASP A 91 -10.13 14.51 -0.01
CA ASP A 91 -9.57 15.01 -1.27
C ASP A 91 -8.36 14.13 -1.67
N SER A 92 -7.43 13.95 -0.74
CA SER A 92 -6.26 13.08 -0.89
C SER A 92 -5.70 12.70 0.49
N THR A 93 -5.39 11.42 0.68
CA THR A 93 -4.72 10.95 1.90
C THR A 93 -3.33 11.58 2.07
N ASN A 94 -2.61 11.86 0.96
CA ASN A 94 -1.35 12.61 0.99
C ASN A 94 -1.55 14.05 1.47
N ASN A 95 -2.56 14.76 0.96
CA ASN A 95 -2.84 16.13 1.35
C ASN A 95 -3.20 16.21 2.84
N TYR A 96 -4.01 15.27 3.31
CA TYR A 96 -4.35 15.19 4.73
C TYR A 96 -3.10 15.10 5.61
N LEU A 97 -2.17 14.17 5.30
CA LEU A 97 -0.95 14.00 6.09
C LEU A 97 0.01 15.19 5.97
N LYS A 98 0.10 15.83 4.81
CA LYS A 98 0.89 17.07 4.65
C LYS A 98 0.36 18.21 5.52
N ALA A 99 -0.96 18.31 5.65
CA ALA A 99 -1.61 19.32 6.51
C ALA A 99 -1.53 18.97 8.01
N TRP A 100 -1.28 17.71 8.36
CA TRP A 100 -1.21 17.27 9.75
C TRP A 100 0.18 17.51 10.37
N THR A 101 0.47 18.76 10.73
CA THR A 101 1.77 19.19 11.26
C THR A 101 2.20 18.47 12.53
N GLY A 102 1.28 18.11 13.42
CA GLY A 102 1.53 17.36 14.67
C GLY A 102 1.42 15.83 14.53
N GLY A 103 1.29 15.31 13.30
CA GLY A 103 1.20 13.87 13.07
C GLY A 103 2.47 13.14 13.53
N PRO A 104 2.33 12.03 14.31
CA PRO A 104 3.48 11.25 14.75
C PRO A 104 4.16 10.53 13.57
N ASP A 105 5.44 10.18 13.77
CA ASP A 105 6.17 9.33 12.82
C ASP A 105 5.46 7.99 12.67
N GLY A 106 5.30 7.54 11.40
CA GLY A 106 4.58 6.32 11.06
C GLY A 106 3.05 6.45 11.05
N ALA A 107 2.49 7.65 11.27
CA ALA A 107 1.04 7.84 11.17
C ALA A 107 0.52 7.44 9.79
N ALA A 108 -0.50 6.60 9.76
CA ALA A 108 -1.12 6.09 8.56
C ALA A 108 -2.56 6.62 8.37
N VAL A 109 -2.90 6.97 7.15
CA VAL A 109 -4.24 7.46 6.78
C VAL A 109 -4.74 6.69 5.58
N THR A 110 -5.98 6.21 5.65
CA THR A 110 -6.66 5.59 4.53
C THR A 110 -8.05 6.21 4.32
N ALA A 111 -8.54 6.14 3.08
CA ALA A 111 -9.89 6.58 2.73
C ALA A 111 -10.59 5.56 1.83
N GLU A 112 -11.93 5.46 1.94
CA GLU A 112 -12.75 4.63 1.04
C GLU A 112 -12.78 5.21 -0.38
N SER A 113 -12.70 6.54 -0.52
CA SER A 113 -12.61 7.25 -1.80
C SER A 113 -11.76 8.52 -1.69
N GLN A 114 -11.18 8.95 -2.81
CA GLN A 114 -10.53 10.25 -2.92
C GLN A 114 -11.12 11.05 -4.07
N THR A 115 -11.45 12.33 -3.83
CA THR A 115 -12.01 13.23 -4.86
C THR A 115 -10.92 13.88 -5.72
N ALA A 116 -9.69 13.97 -5.20
CA ALA A 116 -8.52 14.54 -5.88
C ALA A 116 -7.26 13.68 -5.66
N GLY A 117 -7.40 12.36 -5.89
CA GLY A 117 -6.28 11.42 -5.77
C GLY A 117 -5.12 11.82 -6.68
N ARG A 118 -3.89 11.74 -6.16
CA ARG A 118 -2.68 12.26 -6.81
C ARG A 118 -1.75 11.15 -7.27
N GLY A 119 -1.14 11.39 -8.41
CA GLY A 119 -0.02 10.61 -8.95
C GLY A 119 1.20 11.52 -9.20
N ARG A 120 2.28 10.95 -9.72
CA ARG A 120 3.49 11.71 -10.11
C ARG A 120 3.19 12.64 -11.28
N MET A 121 3.89 13.79 -11.37
CA MET A 121 3.81 14.73 -12.50
C MET A 121 2.38 15.26 -12.70
N ASP A 122 1.73 15.67 -11.62
CA ASP A 122 0.36 16.22 -11.60
C ASP A 122 -0.72 15.34 -12.24
N ARG A 123 -0.43 14.04 -12.41
CA ARG A 123 -1.44 13.07 -12.86
C ARG A 123 -2.40 12.76 -11.72
N SER A 124 -3.66 12.54 -12.08
CA SER A 124 -4.66 12.04 -11.14
C SER A 124 -4.49 10.53 -10.91
N PHE A 125 -4.85 10.07 -9.71
CA PHE A 125 -5.05 8.66 -9.41
C PHE A 125 -6.53 8.44 -9.09
N GLN A 126 -7.23 7.70 -9.96
CA GLN A 126 -8.64 7.40 -9.77
C GLN A 126 -8.86 6.56 -8.51
N SER A 127 -9.71 7.03 -7.61
CA SER A 127 -9.89 6.44 -6.29
C SER A 127 -11.38 6.21 -5.97
N PRO A 128 -12.09 5.38 -6.77
CA PRO A 128 -13.51 5.12 -6.56
C PRO A 128 -13.75 4.37 -5.24
N ARG A 129 -14.90 4.70 -4.60
CA ARG A 129 -15.30 4.12 -3.31
C ARG A 129 -15.36 2.58 -3.36
N GLY A 130 -14.77 1.94 -2.35
CA GLY A 130 -14.90 0.49 -2.15
C GLY A 130 -14.11 -0.38 -3.11
N GLN A 131 -13.27 0.20 -3.99
CA GLN A 131 -12.60 -0.58 -5.03
C GLN A 131 -11.09 -0.65 -4.91
N GLY A 132 -10.48 0.24 -4.15
CA GLY A 132 -9.02 0.28 -3.98
C GLY A 132 -8.58 0.40 -2.52
N ILE A 133 -7.29 0.38 -2.33
CA ILE A 133 -6.62 0.79 -1.10
C ILE A 133 -5.95 2.13 -1.41
N TYR A 134 -6.33 3.17 -0.70
CA TYR A 134 -5.75 4.52 -0.80
C TYR A 134 -5.17 4.86 0.56
N LEU A 135 -3.88 4.54 0.70
CA LEU A 135 -3.12 4.62 1.94
C LEU A 135 -2.01 5.65 1.80
N SER A 136 -1.84 6.47 2.82
CA SER A 136 -0.63 7.29 2.95
C SER A 136 -0.02 7.12 4.33
N VAL A 137 1.31 7.20 4.40
CA VAL A 137 2.09 7.11 5.65
C VAL A 137 2.95 8.35 5.78
N LEU A 138 2.92 8.98 6.96
CA LEU A 138 3.79 10.09 7.33
C LEU A 138 5.07 9.54 7.96
N LEU A 139 6.22 9.88 7.40
CA LEU A 139 7.53 9.45 7.91
C LEU A 139 8.37 10.66 8.32
N ARG A 140 9.06 10.54 9.45
CA ARG A 140 9.99 11.54 9.99
C ARG A 140 11.34 10.88 10.31
N PRO A 141 12.09 10.44 9.30
CA PRO A 141 13.25 9.56 9.49
C PRO A 141 14.45 10.25 10.15
N GLY A 142 14.48 11.58 10.24
CA GLY A 142 15.66 12.31 10.74
C GLY A 142 16.91 12.12 9.88
N LEU A 143 16.76 11.63 8.65
CA LEU A 143 17.85 11.41 7.70
C LEU A 143 18.00 12.59 6.74
N PRO A 144 19.21 12.83 6.21
CA PRO A 144 19.42 13.85 5.19
C PRO A 144 18.71 13.48 3.86
N PRO A 145 18.39 14.49 3.01
CA PRO A 145 17.58 14.27 1.78
C PRO A 145 18.17 13.26 0.81
N ASP A 146 19.48 13.15 0.73
CA ASP A 146 20.20 12.23 -0.17
C ASP A 146 20.08 10.74 0.26
N ARG A 147 19.67 10.46 1.50
CA ARG A 147 19.45 9.11 2.01
C ARG A 147 18.01 8.61 1.82
N LEU A 148 17.10 9.42 1.28
CA LEU A 148 15.67 9.13 1.17
C LEU A 148 15.19 8.58 -0.19
N PRO A 149 15.90 8.73 -1.31
CA PRO A 149 15.45 8.18 -2.59
C PRO A 149 15.03 6.70 -2.55
N PRO A 150 15.66 5.81 -1.75
CA PRO A 150 15.27 4.41 -1.62
C PRO A 150 13.84 4.17 -1.12
N VAL A 151 13.22 5.11 -0.39
CA VAL A 151 11.89 4.94 0.23
C VAL A 151 10.83 4.44 -0.76
N THR A 152 10.83 4.99 -1.96
CA THR A 152 9.86 4.59 -3.01
C THR A 152 10.06 3.14 -3.46
N ALA A 153 11.31 2.70 -3.61
CA ALA A 153 11.64 1.34 -3.99
C ALA A 153 11.31 0.34 -2.87
N LEU A 154 11.62 0.70 -1.62
CA LEU A 154 11.27 -0.08 -0.42
C LEU A 154 9.76 -0.27 -0.33
N ALA A 155 8.97 0.79 -0.56
CA ALA A 155 7.52 0.72 -0.60
C ALA A 155 7.02 -0.22 -1.73
N GLY A 156 7.66 -0.20 -2.89
CA GLY A 156 7.38 -1.13 -3.98
C GLY A 156 7.57 -2.58 -3.57
N VAL A 157 8.68 -2.90 -2.92
CA VAL A 157 8.96 -4.25 -2.38
C VAL A 157 7.93 -4.63 -1.31
N ALA A 158 7.58 -3.69 -0.41
CA ALA A 158 6.56 -3.91 0.62
C ALA A 158 5.20 -4.25 0.01
N VAL A 159 4.76 -3.51 -1.03
CA VAL A 159 3.51 -3.82 -1.77
C VAL A 159 3.58 -5.21 -2.38
N CYS A 160 4.66 -5.57 -3.09
CA CYS A 160 4.80 -6.89 -3.71
C CYS A 160 4.73 -8.02 -2.68
N THR A 161 5.39 -7.85 -1.53
CA THR A 161 5.41 -8.83 -0.44
C THR A 161 4.04 -8.96 0.23
N ALA A 162 3.35 -7.84 0.49
CA ALA A 162 2.01 -7.84 1.08
C ALA A 162 0.99 -8.52 0.14
N VAL A 163 1.03 -8.22 -1.16
CA VAL A 163 0.16 -8.85 -2.15
C VAL A 163 0.43 -10.35 -2.25
N GLU A 164 1.70 -10.78 -2.31
CA GLU A 164 2.04 -12.20 -2.32
C GLU A 164 1.52 -12.92 -1.08
N ARG A 165 1.74 -12.35 0.11
CA ARG A 165 1.32 -12.94 1.39
C ARG A 165 -0.19 -13.12 1.49
N VAL A 166 -0.98 -12.17 0.98
CA VAL A 166 -2.45 -12.19 1.10
C VAL A 166 -3.13 -12.87 -0.09
N CYS A 167 -2.57 -12.70 -1.28
CA CYS A 167 -3.21 -13.10 -2.53
C CYS A 167 -2.59 -14.34 -3.18
N GLY A 168 -1.38 -14.74 -2.77
CA GLY A 168 -0.64 -15.87 -3.35
C GLY A 168 -0.03 -15.58 -4.72
N VAL A 169 -0.05 -14.32 -5.17
CA VAL A 169 0.57 -13.86 -6.42
C VAL A 169 1.55 -12.72 -6.13
N ARG A 170 2.74 -12.78 -6.72
CA ARG A 170 3.76 -11.77 -6.53
C ARG A 170 3.78 -10.79 -7.71
N PRO A 171 3.52 -9.48 -7.51
CA PRO A 171 3.71 -8.48 -8.55
C PRO A 171 5.19 -8.32 -8.93
N GLY A 172 5.44 -7.97 -10.19
CA GLY A 172 6.71 -7.41 -10.60
C GLY A 172 6.80 -5.92 -10.28
N LEU A 173 8.00 -5.35 -10.35
CA LEU A 173 8.26 -3.93 -10.14
C LEU A 173 8.71 -3.29 -11.45
N LYS A 174 7.90 -2.41 -12.00
CA LYS A 174 8.35 -1.53 -13.08
C LYS A 174 9.04 -0.32 -12.45
N TRP A 175 10.33 -0.16 -12.77
CA TRP A 175 11.11 0.96 -12.26
C TRP A 175 10.49 2.31 -12.65
N PRO A 176 10.45 3.31 -11.74
CA PRO A 176 10.99 3.25 -10.39
C PRO A 176 10.00 2.80 -9.31
N ASN A 177 8.68 2.85 -9.56
CA ASN A 177 7.68 2.89 -8.48
C ASN A 177 6.35 2.17 -8.77
N ASP A 178 6.25 1.38 -9.83
CA ASP A 178 4.97 0.80 -10.24
C ASP A 178 4.95 -0.72 -10.07
N PRO A 179 4.33 -1.28 -9.02
CA PRO A 179 3.97 -2.69 -8.96
C PRO A 179 3.03 -3.06 -10.12
N VAL A 180 3.36 -4.15 -10.82
CA VAL A 180 2.65 -4.59 -12.04
C VAL A 180 2.27 -6.07 -11.94
N LEU A 181 1.11 -6.42 -12.52
CA LEU A 181 0.69 -7.81 -12.73
C LEU A 181 0.28 -7.99 -14.19
N ASN A 182 0.71 -9.09 -14.80
CA ASN A 182 0.45 -9.39 -16.22
C ASN A 182 0.79 -8.21 -17.15
N GLY A 183 1.91 -7.53 -16.89
CA GLY A 183 2.38 -6.39 -17.66
C GLY A 183 1.61 -5.08 -17.44
N LYS A 184 0.56 -5.07 -16.60
CA LYS A 184 -0.27 -3.90 -16.33
C LYS A 184 -0.07 -3.36 -14.91
N LYS A 185 -0.25 -2.05 -14.74
CA LYS A 185 -0.09 -1.35 -13.47
C LYS A 185 -1.16 -1.77 -12.47
N LEU A 186 -0.72 -2.35 -11.34
CA LEU A 186 -1.56 -2.70 -10.20
C LEU A 186 -1.61 -1.56 -9.17
N CYS A 187 -0.49 -0.90 -8.96
CA CYS A 187 -0.32 0.08 -7.88
C CYS A 187 0.49 1.29 -8.36
N GLY A 188 0.18 2.44 -7.81
CA GLY A 188 0.97 3.67 -7.91
C GLY A 188 1.52 4.09 -6.56
N ILE A 189 2.79 4.48 -6.52
CA ILE A 189 3.45 4.98 -5.31
C ILE A 189 3.91 6.41 -5.57
N LEU A 190 3.55 7.32 -4.67
CA LEU A 190 3.91 8.74 -4.70
C LEU A 190 4.57 9.13 -3.39
N THR A 191 5.83 9.53 -3.45
CA THR A 191 6.57 10.07 -2.31
C THR A 191 6.70 11.58 -2.45
N GLU A 192 6.25 12.32 -1.43
CA GLU A 192 6.35 13.79 -1.36
C GLU A 192 7.14 14.17 -0.11
N MET A 193 8.18 14.98 -0.30
CA MET A 193 9.07 15.41 0.78
C MET A 193 8.86 16.88 1.08
N SER A 194 8.80 17.22 2.36
CA SER A 194 8.79 18.60 2.86
C SER A 194 10.12 18.90 3.51
N LEU A 195 10.73 20.03 3.13
CA LEU A 195 11.97 20.52 3.67
C LEU A 195 11.70 21.73 4.57
N GLU A 196 12.47 21.86 5.63
CA GLU A 196 12.53 23.07 6.43
C GLU A 196 13.29 24.16 5.66
N ALA A 197 12.65 25.29 5.43
CA ALA A 197 13.18 26.33 4.54
C ALA A 197 14.53 26.89 5.00
N GLU A 198 14.75 27.00 6.31
CA GLU A 198 15.97 27.62 6.87
C GLU A 198 17.16 26.67 6.87
N THR A 199 16.93 25.38 7.13
CA THR A 199 18.02 24.41 7.36
C THR A 199 18.20 23.43 6.20
N GLY A 200 17.22 23.33 5.28
CA GLY A 200 17.16 22.32 4.23
C GLY A 200 16.98 20.88 4.75
N ARG A 201 16.72 20.73 6.05
CA ARG A 201 16.47 19.41 6.65
C ARG A 201 15.11 18.86 6.23
N VAL A 202 15.01 17.55 6.18
CA VAL A 202 13.73 16.88 5.92
C VAL A 202 12.84 17.02 7.13
N GLN A 203 11.75 17.77 6.98
CA GLN A 203 10.73 17.91 8.03
C GLN A 203 9.84 16.66 8.06
N SER A 204 9.42 16.20 6.92
CA SER A 204 8.58 15.01 6.77
C SER A 204 8.60 14.47 5.34
N LEU A 205 8.18 13.24 5.22
CA LEU A 205 8.00 12.53 3.98
C LEU A 205 6.62 11.85 4.00
N VAL A 206 5.80 12.13 3.00
CA VAL A 206 4.49 11.49 2.85
C VAL A 206 4.59 10.47 1.73
N LEU A 207 4.37 9.20 2.09
CA LEU A 207 4.39 8.07 1.19
C LEU A 207 2.96 7.66 0.86
N GLY A 208 2.47 7.99 -0.34
CA GLY A 208 1.16 7.60 -0.84
C GLY A 208 1.22 6.31 -1.64
N ILE A 209 0.29 5.41 -1.40
CA ILE A 209 0.17 4.10 -2.05
C ILE A 209 -1.28 3.88 -2.47
N GLY A 210 -1.50 3.77 -3.78
CA GLY A 210 -2.79 3.44 -4.36
C GLY A 210 -2.76 2.06 -4.99
N ILE A 211 -3.52 1.09 -4.46
CA ILE A 211 -3.61 -0.28 -5.00
C ILE A 211 -4.97 -0.49 -5.63
N ASN A 212 -5.01 -0.93 -6.87
CA ASN A 212 -6.24 -1.34 -7.55
C ASN A 212 -6.64 -2.75 -7.06
N VAL A 213 -7.77 -2.88 -6.39
CA VAL A 213 -8.20 -4.15 -5.79
C VAL A 213 -9.42 -4.72 -6.48
N GLY A 214 -10.52 -3.98 -6.51
CA GLY A 214 -11.83 -4.44 -6.96
C GLY A 214 -12.29 -3.88 -8.30
N GLN A 215 -11.48 -3.04 -8.96
CA GLN A 215 -11.85 -2.39 -10.22
C GLN A 215 -12.00 -3.42 -11.34
N ARG A 216 -13.05 -3.25 -12.15
CA ARG A 216 -13.24 -3.93 -13.43
C ARG A 216 -12.65 -3.08 -14.56
N PRO A 217 -12.47 -3.61 -15.78
CA PRO A 217 -11.94 -2.83 -16.91
C PRO A 217 -12.73 -1.54 -17.18
N GLU A 218 -14.05 -1.58 -17.05
CA GLU A 218 -14.95 -0.44 -17.25
C GLU A 218 -14.83 0.67 -16.19
N ASP A 219 -14.30 0.35 -15.01
CA ASP A 219 -14.11 1.31 -13.92
C ASP A 219 -12.86 2.20 -14.13
N PHE A 220 -11.99 1.83 -15.08
CA PHE A 220 -10.83 2.64 -15.44
C PHE A 220 -11.18 3.64 -16.55
N ALA A 221 -10.61 4.84 -16.47
CA ALA A 221 -10.69 5.79 -17.57
C ALA A 221 -10.10 5.17 -18.87
N PRO A 222 -10.65 5.52 -20.04
CA PRO A 222 -10.21 4.94 -21.31
C PRO A 222 -8.69 4.96 -21.52
N GLU A 223 -8.02 6.04 -21.09
CA GLU A 223 -6.59 6.29 -21.31
C GLU A 223 -5.68 5.34 -20.50
N VAL A 224 -6.21 4.78 -19.38
CA VAL A 224 -5.43 3.91 -18.51
C VAL A 224 -5.91 2.45 -18.52
N ARG A 225 -7.07 2.17 -19.13
CA ARG A 225 -7.69 0.83 -19.17
C ARG A 225 -6.76 -0.25 -19.73
N GLU A 226 -6.00 0.10 -20.75
CA GLU A 226 -5.07 -0.85 -21.38
C GLU A 226 -3.80 -1.10 -20.58
N VAL A 227 -3.43 -0.16 -19.70
CA VAL A 227 -2.18 -0.21 -18.94
C VAL A 227 -2.38 -0.46 -17.45
N ALA A 228 -3.63 -0.45 -16.96
CA ALA A 228 -3.97 -0.71 -15.56
C ALA A 228 -4.66 -2.07 -15.39
N THR A 229 -4.53 -2.63 -14.20
CA THR A 229 -5.24 -3.84 -13.76
C THR A 229 -5.59 -3.75 -12.29
N SER A 230 -6.36 -4.71 -11.79
CA SER A 230 -6.68 -4.88 -10.37
C SER A 230 -6.47 -6.32 -9.92
N LEU A 231 -6.45 -6.53 -8.61
CA LEU A 231 -6.40 -7.88 -8.05
C LEU A 231 -7.63 -8.71 -8.45
N LEU A 232 -8.81 -8.10 -8.51
CA LEU A 232 -10.04 -8.78 -8.97
C LEU A 232 -9.89 -9.32 -10.40
N GLN A 233 -9.33 -8.53 -11.32
CA GLN A 233 -9.15 -8.95 -12.72
C GLN A 233 -8.16 -10.11 -12.85
N VAL A 234 -7.08 -10.08 -12.06
CA VAL A 234 -6.04 -11.11 -12.14
C VAL A 234 -6.45 -12.41 -11.44
N LEU A 235 -7.12 -12.30 -10.28
CA LEU A 235 -7.45 -13.46 -9.44
C LEU A 235 -8.84 -14.04 -9.71
N GLY A 236 -9.73 -13.29 -10.37
CA GLY A 236 -11.12 -13.68 -10.56
C GLY A 236 -11.97 -13.71 -9.28
N LYS A 237 -11.44 -13.24 -8.16
CA LYS A 237 -12.10 -13.22 -6.84
C LYS A 237 -11.79 -11.93 -6.08
N ARG A 238 -12.70 -11.55 -5.17
CA ARG A 238 -12.50 -10.41 -4.28
C ARG A 238 -11.39 -10.69 -3.28
N VAL A 239 -10.66 -9.63 -2.93
CA VAL A 239 -9.60 -9.63 -1.91
C VAL A 239 -10.05 -8.73 -0.78
N SER A 240 -9.84 -9.16 0.47
CA SER A 240 -10.10 -8.33 1.64
C SER A 240 -9.10 -7.15 1.68
N ARG A 241 -9.61 -5.94 1.45
CA ARG A 241 -8.81 -4.70 1.50
C ARG A 241 -8.23 -4.44 2.89
N PRO A 242 -8.99 -4.60 4.01
CA PRO A 242 -8.43 -4.42 5.35
C PRO A 242 -7.26 -5.37 5.64
N ARG A 243 -7.40 -6.65 5.27
CA ARG A 243 -6.34 -7.65 5.45
C ARG A 243 -5.09 -7.31 4.64
N LEU A 244 -5.26 -6.87 3.40
CA LEU A 244 -4.13 -6.46 2.56
C LEU A 244 -3.49 -5.17 3.07
N THR A 245 -4.28 -4.23 3.59
CA THR A 245 -3.76 -2.99 4.20
C THR A 245 -2.96 -3.29 5.47
N ALA A 246 -3.44 -4.17 6.34
CA ALA A 246 -2.70 -4.60 7.53
C ALA A 246 -1.35 -5.23 7.14
N ALA A 247 -1.38 -6.16 6.19
CA ALA A 247 -0.16 -6.78 5.66
C ALA A 247 0.81 -5.75 5.09
N LEU A 248 0.31 -4.74 4.37
CA LEU A 248 1.12 -3.66 3.81
C LEU A 248 1.74 -2.79 4.90
N LEU A 249 0.98 -2.41 5.93
CA LEU A 249 1.51 -1.62 7.06
C LEU A 249 2.66 -2.35 7.77
N GLU A 250 2.53 -3.67 7.98
CA GLU A 250 3.60 -4.48 8.57
C GLU A 250 4.87 -4.53 7.70
N GLU A 251 4.72 -4.69 6.38
CA GLU A 251 5.86 -4.70 5.48
C GLU A 251 6.51 -3.31 5.33
N LEU A 252 5.71 -2.23 5.39
CA LEU A 252 6.22 -0.86 5.43
C LEU A 252 6.97 -0.56 6.74
N ASP A 253 6.52 -1.08 7.88
CA ASP A 253 7.20 -0.93 9.16
C ASP A 253 8.59 -1.59 9.14
N LYS A 254 8.69 -2.80 8.58
CA LYS A 254 9.98 -3.50 8.37
C LYS A 254 10.89 -2.72 7.41
N ALA A 255 10.32 -2.22 6.30
CA ALA A 255 11.04 -1.43 5.30
C ALA A 255 11.59 -0.12 5.89
N TYR A 256 10.78 0.54 6.71
CA TYR A 256 11.17 1.76 7.40
C TYR A 256 12.28 1.50 8.44
N ALA A 257 12.18 0.42 9.22
CA ALA A 257 13.23 0.02 10.15
C ALA A 257 14.56 -0.27 9.42
N ALA A 258 14.53 -0.92 8.26
CA ALA A 258 15.71 -1.17 7.44
C ALA A 258 16.33 0.13 6.90
N LEU A 259 15.51 1.09 6.47
CA LEU A 259 15.95 2.43 6.05
C LEU A 259 16.70 3.14 7.18
N LEU A 260 16.12 3.18 8.38
CA LEU A 260 16.73 3.82 9.55
C LEU A 260 18.03 3.14 9.98
N ALA A 261 18.11 1.82 9.86
CA ALA A 261 19.33 1.05 10.13
C ALA A 261 20.40 1.20 9.04
N GLY A 262 20.04 1.68 7.84
CA GLY A 262 20.94 1.78 6.70
C GLY A 262 21.28 0.44 6.02
N ASP A 263 20.62 -0.66 6.39
CA ASP A 263 20.79 -1.97 5.75
C ASP A 263 19.66 -2.26 4.77
N LEU A 264 19.91 -1.98 3.50
CA LEU A 264 18.98 -2.15 2.40
C LEU A 264 19.29 -3.36 1.51
N SER A 265 20.25 -4.19 1.90
CA SER A 265 20.76 -5.30 1.09
C SER A 265 19.67 -6.30 0.67
N ALA A 266 18.83 -6.73 1.62
CA ALA A 266 17.71 -7.63 1.37
C ALA A 266 16.65 -7.01 0.46
N TYR A 267 16.33 -5.72 0.64
CA TYR A 267 15.37 -4.99 -0.19
C TYR A 267 15.89 -4.78 -1.62
N ARG A 268 17.19 -4.50 -1.78
CA ARG A 268 17.82 -4.38 -3.09
C ARG A 268 17.80 -5.72 -3.84
N ALA A 269 18.13 -6.81 -3.16
CA ALA A 269 18.04 -8.14 -3.75
C ALA A 269 16.60 -8.47 -4.19
N ALA A 270 15.59 -8.17 -3.35
CA ALA A 270 14.19 -8.34 -3.68
C ALA A 270 13.76 -7.45 -4.85
N TYR A 271 14.17 -6.18 -4.86
CA TYR A 271 13.85 -5.27 -5.95
C TYR A 271 14.43 -5.74 -7.29
N ARG A 272 15.71 -6.17 -7.31
CA ARG A 272 16.36 -6.73 -8.51
C ARG A 272 15.62 -7.94 -9.04
N ARG A 273 15.26 -8.88 -8.16
CA ARG A 273 14.50 -10.07 -8.53
C ARG A 273 13.16 -9.73 -9.18
N ASP A 274 12.46 -8.74 -8.64
CA ASP A 274 11.10 -8.39 -9.04
C ASP A 274 11.06 -7.33 -10.17
N CYS A 275 12.19 -6.68 -10.49
CA CYS A 275 12.25 -5.59 -11.47
C CYS A 275 12.06 -6.11 -12.91
N VAL A 276 10.88 -5.82 -13.47
CA VAL A 276 10.50 -6.29 -14.81
C VAL A 276 11.25 -5.61 -15.96
N ASN A 277 11.99 -4.53 -15.69
CA ASN A 277 12.79 -3.83 -16.68
C ASN A 277 14.16 -4.47 -16.92
N LEU A 278 14.73 -5.16 -15.92
CA LEU A 278 16.08 -5.72 -16.02
C LEU A 278 16.17 -6.77 -17.14
N GLY A 279 17.26 -6.70 -17.88
CA GLY A 279 17.51 -7.55 -19.05
C GLY A 279 16.76 -7.12 -20.32
N LYS A 280 15.86 -6.11 -20.25
CA LYS A 280 15.10 -5.63 -21.39
C LYS A 280 15.68 -4.35 -21.98
N THR A 281 15.36 -4.09 -23.25
CA THR A 281 15.58 -2.80 -23.89
C THR A 281 14.40 -1.88 -23.54
N VAL A 282 14.72 -0.69 -23.06
CA VAL A 282 13.75 0.30 -22.58
C VAL A 282 13.93 1.63 -23.29
N GLN A 283 12.85 2.39 -23.38
CA GLN A 283 12.90 3.79 -23.78
C GLN A 283 13.04 4.68 -22.56
N LEU A 284 14.04 5.53 -22.57
CA LEU A 284 14.26 6.59 -21.59
C LEU A 284 13.70 7.88 -22.15
N ILE A 285 12.71 8.46 -21.49
CA ILE A 285 12.00 9.66 -21.91
C ILE A 285 12.29 10.76 -20.88
N PRO A 286 13.15 11.75 -21.19
CA PRO A 286 13.47 12.84 -20.27
C PRO A 286 12.24 13.66 -19.88
N PHE A 287 12.11 14.04 -18.60
CA PHE A 287 10.97 14.85 -18.13
C PHE A 287 11.05 16.32 -18.59
N GLY A 288 12.24 16.85 -18.77
CA GLY A 288 12.47 18.25 -19.23
C GLY A 288 12.34 18.46 -20.73
N GLY A 289 11.89 17.45 -21.49
CA GLY A 289 11.97 17.44 -22.94
C GLY A 289 13.37 16.98 -23.40
N GLY A 290 13.46 16.46 -24.61
CA GLY A 290 14.70 15.93 -25.20
C GLY A 290 14.42 14.68 -26.03
N GLU A 291 15.47 14.19 -26.69
CA GLU A 291 15.35 12.98 -27.49
C GLU A 291 15.11 11.74 -26.62
N ARG A 292 14.23 10.88 -27.11
CA ARG A 292 14.03 9.55 -26.51
C ARG A 292 15.25 8.70 -26.80
N GLU A 293 15.79 8.11 -25.78
CA GLU A 293 16.92 7.21 -25.89
C GLU A 293 16.49 5.77 -25.67
N THR A 294 17.05 4.86 -26.42
CA THR A 294 16.87 3.43 -26.25
C THR A 294 18.12 2.85 -25.60
N ALA A 295 17.95 2.16 -24.48
CA ALA A 295 19.05 1.54 -23.75
C ALA A 295 18.63 0.20 -23.15
N ARG A 296 19.58 -0.66 -22.81
CA ARG A 296 19.32 -1.93 -22.12
C ARG A 296 19.41 -1.71 -20.61
N ALA A 297 18.35 -1.99 -19.88
CA ALA A 297 18.37 -2.00 -18.43
C ALA A 297 19.16 -3.21 -17.93
N VAL A 298 20.26 -2.98 -17.20
CA VAL A 298 21.20 -4.06 -16.79
C VAL A 298 21.16 -4.34 -15.30
N ASP A 299 20.97 -3.32 -14.46
CA ASP A 299 20.94 -3.50 -13.00
C ASP A 299 20.21 -2.32 -12.32
N VAL A 300 20.11 -2.40 -11.00
CA VAL A 300 19.84 -1.27 -10.10
C VAL A 300 20.99 -1.13 -9.10
N ASP A 301 21.43 0.10 -8.88
CA ASP A 301 22.53 0.42 -7.99
C ASP A 301 22.13 0.39 -6.49
N GLU A 302 23.03 0.86 -5.64
CA GLU A 302 22.81 0.89 -4.19
C GLU A 302 21.72 1.87 -3.74
N GLU A 303 21.44 2.88 -4.55
CA GLU A 303 20.40 3.90 -4.35
C GLU A 303 19.09 3.56 -5.08
N PHE A 304 18.96 2.35 -5.64
CA PHE A 304 17.83 1.90 -6.49
C PHE A 304 17.67 2.71 -7.78
N SER A 305 18.72 3.38 -8.26
CA SER A 305 18.75 3.98 -9.58
C SER A 305 18.95 2.90 -10.64
N LEU A 306 18.39 3.13 -11.84
CA LEU A 306 18.47 2.16 -12.94
C LEU A 306 19.82 2.29 -13.64
N VAL A 307 20.56 1.20 -13.71
CA VAL A 307 21.78 1.10 -14.53
C VAL A 307 21.40 0.67 -15.93
N VAL A 308 21.76 1.47 -16.93
CA VAL A 308 21.45 1.19 -18.33
C VAL A 308 22.72 1.14 -19.16
N ARG A 309 22.71 0.32 -20.21
CA ARG A 309 23.77 0.24 -21.22
C ARG A 309 23.28 0.83 -22.53
N GLY A 310 23.94 1.90 -22.97
CA GLY A 310 23.65 2.58 -24.25
C GLY A 310 24.08 1.77 -25.46
N ALA A 311 23.75 2.27 -26.64
CA ALA A 311 24.18 1.68 -27.93
C ALA A 311 25.72 1.67 -28.13
N ASP A 312 26.43 2.58 -27.46
CA ASP A 312 27.90 2.64 -27.41
C ASP A 312 28.55 1.61 -26.49
N GLY A 313 27.73 0.77 -25.83
CA GLY A 313 28.17 -0.26 -24.87
C GLY A 313 28.53 0.27 -23.48
N ARG A 314 28.48 1.58 -23.24
CA ARG A 314 28.79 2.19 -21.94
C ARG A 314 27.61 2.10 -20.99
N GLU A 315 27.91 1.85 -19.72
CA GLU A 315 26.93 1.86 -18.64
C GLU A 315 26.85 3.24 -17.99
N ARG A 316 25.64 3.63 -17.64
CA ARG A 316 25.38 4.83 -16.85
C ARG A 316 24.18 4.64 -15.94
N THR A 317 24.14 5.40 -14.88
CA THR A 317 23.03 5.40 -13.92
C THR A 317 21.98 6.45 -14.30
N VAL A 318 20.72 6.07 -14.18
CA VAL A 318 19.55 6.92 -14.43
C VAL A 318 18.75 7.02 -13.13
N ARG A 319 18.54 8.25 -12.65
CA ARG A 319 17.84 8.49 -11.39
C ARG A 319 16.32 8.61 -11.58
N SER A 320 15.57 8.19 -10.57
CA SER A 320 14.14 8.46 -10.50
C SER A 320 13.88 9.97 -10.47
N GLY A 321 13.11 10.49 -11.41
CA GLY A 321 12.86 11.94 -11.54
C GLY A 321 13.52 12.56 -12.77
N GLU A 322 14.53 11.93 -13.36
CA GLU A 322 15.16 12.40 -14.60
C GLU A 322 14.42 11.92 -15.84
N VAL A 323 13.93 10.68 -15.81
CA VAL A 323 13.27 10.06 -16.97
C VAL A 323 12.03 9.24 -16.59
N SER A 324 11.14 9.05 -17.58
CA SER A 324 10.14 7.99 -17.60
C SER A 324 10.68 6.81 -18.38
N VAL A 325 10.57 5.61 -17.81
CA VAL A 325 10.97 4.35 -18.46
C VAL A 325 9.75 3.65 -19.03
N ARG A 326 9.79 3.27 -20.30
CA ARG A 326 8.73 2.49 -20.98
C ARG A 326 9.35 1.30 -21.70
N GLY A 327 8.56 0.24 -21.87
CA GLY A 327 8.88 -0.83 -22.80
C GLY A 327 8.81 -0.36 -24.26
N LEU A 328 9.39 -1.11 -25.18
CA LEU A 328 9.37 -0.79 -26.60
C LEU A 328 7.96 -0.96 -27.20
N TRP A 329 7.22 -1.95 -26.74
CA TRP A 329 5.94 -2.38 -27.32
C TRP A 329 4.75 -2.17 -26.40
N GLY A 330 4.96 -1.70 -25.15
CA GLY A 330 3.89 -1.54 -24.19
C GLY A 330 4.33 -0.89 -22.89
N TYR A 331 3.56 -1.12 -21.82
CA TYR A 331 3.85 -0.54 -20.52
C TYR A 331 5.11 -1.13 -19.88
N THR A 332 5.33 -2.43 -20.09
CA THR A 332 6.46 -3.19 -19.51
C THR A 332 7.27 -3.98 -20.53
N GLU A 333 6.85 -4.02 -21.80
CA GLU A 333 7.45 -4.85 -22.87
C GLU A 333 8.20 -4.03 -23.90
#